data_9538423cd9085263e710c5cbbaf05349
#
_entry.id   9538423cd9085263e710c5cbbaf05349
#
_cell.length_a   1.000
_cell.length_b   1.000
_cell.length_c   1.000
_cell.angle_alpha   90.00
_cell.angle_beta   90.00
_cell.angle_gamma   90.00
#
_symmetry.space_group_name_H-M   'P 1'
#
loop_
_entity.id
_entity.type
_entity.pdbx_description
1 polymer ?
#
loop_
_entity_poly.entity_id
_entity_poly.type
_entity_poly.pdbx_seq_one_letter_code
_entity_poly.pdbx_strand_id
1 'polypeptide(L)' 'MIIMPWTAEEFKRKHNKNLTDKQAKKAAQIANRVLQDTGDEALAIKTANARMRLLKE' A
#
# COMPACT_ATOMS: atom_id res chain seq x y z
N MET A 1 -17.57 -6.33 -6.52
CA MET A 1 -16.79 -5.18 -7.00
C MET A 1 -15.64 -4.88 -6.04
N ILE A 2 -14.44 -4.77 -6.54
CA ILE A 2 -13.29 -4.48 -5.69
C ILE A 2 -13.16 -2.98 -5.56
N ILE A 3 -13.20 -2.52 -4.30
CA ILE A 3 -12.97 -1.12 -3.99
C ILE A 3 -11.50 -0.95 -3.70
N MET A 4 -10.84 -0.07 -4.44
CA MET A 4 -9.42 0.22 -4.22
C MET A 4 -9.31 1.59 -3.54
N PRO A 5 -9.29 1.64 -2.20
CA PRO A 5 -9.28 2.90 -1.47
C PRO A 5 -8.01 3.72 -1.70
N TRP A 6 -6.93 3.08 -2.10
CA TRP A 6 -5.70 3.78 -2.37
C TRP A 6 -5.24 3.58 -3.80
N THR A 7 -4.98 4.70 -4.49
CA THR A 7 -4.19 4.68 -5.72
C THR A 7 -2.71 4.72 -5.31
N ALA A 8 -1.82 4.43 -6.27
CA ALA A 8 -0.38 4.51 -6.00
C ALA A 8 0.01 5.90 -5.52
N GLU A 9 -0.51 6.92 -6.17
CA GLU A 9 -0.20 8.30 -5.84
C GLU A 9 -0.68 8.67 -4.44
N GLU A 10 -1.90 8.29 -4.11
CA GLU A 10 -2.46 8.57 -2.79
C GLU A 10 -1.69 7.86 -1.69
N PHE A 11 -1.35 6.59 -1.89
CA PHE A 11 -0.61 5.84 -0.90
C PHE A 11 0.76 6.48 -0.65
N LYS A 12 1.47 6.82 -1.72
CA LYS A 12 2.77 7.45 -1.62
C LYS A 12 2.68 8.77 -0.85
N ARG A 13 1.73 9.62 -1.21
CA ARG A 13 1.60 10.94 -0.62
C ARG A 13 1.21 10.88 0.86
N LYS A 14 0.29 9.98 1.21
CA LYS A 14 -0.28 9.95 2.55
C LYS A 14 0.47 9.05 3.52
N HIS A 15 1.07 7.98 3.03
CA HIS A 15 1.57 6.94 3.91
C HIS A 15 3.05 6.65 3.79
N ASN A 16 3.67 6.93 2.65
CA ASN A 16 5.09 6.69 2.48
C ASN A 16 5.66 7.48 1.32
N LYS A 17 6.10 8.69 1.61
CA LYS A 17 6.63 9.60 0.59
C LYS A 17 7.96 9.17 0.00
N ASN A 18 8.65 8.24 0.65
CA ASN A 18 9.97 7.79 0.18
C ASN A 18 9.90 6.74 -0.92
N LEU A 19 8.72 6.24 -1.22
CA LEU A 19 8.56 5.23 -2.25
C LEU A 19 8.71 5.84 -3.65
N THR A 20 9.31 5.08 -4.56
CA THR A 20 9.27 5.44 -5.97
C THR A 20 7.86 5.18 -6.50
N ASP A 21 7.54 5.70 -7.69
CA ASP A 21 6.24 5.47 -8.29
C ASP A 21 5.94 3.98 -8.47
N LYS A 22 6.95 3.22 -8.86
CA LYS A 22 6.81 1.77 -9.03
C LYS A 22 6.55 1.08 -7.69
N GLN A 23 7.29 1.47 -6.67
CA GLN A 23 7.09 0.92 -5.33
C GLN A 23 5.74 1.31 -4.75
N ALA A 24 5.32 2.55 -4.99
CA ALA A 24 4.02 3.03 -4.51
C ALA A 24 2.87 2.23 -5.12
N LYS A 25 2.98 1.90 -6.40
CA LYS A 25 1.97 1.09 -7.07
C LYS A 25 1.86 -0.28 -6.41
N LYS A 26 2.99 -0.90 -6.13
CA LYS A 26 3.01 -2.20 -5.49
C LYS A 26 2.50 -2.12 -4.05
N ALA A 27 2.92 -1.10 -3.31
CA ALA A 27 2.46 -0.91 -1.94
C ALA A 27 0.95 -0.70 -1.88
N ALA A 28 0.39 0.10 -2.78
CA ALA A 28 -1.04 0.32 -2.82
C ALA A 28 -1.79 -0.98 -3.11
N GLN A 29 -1.28 -1.81 -4.00
CA GLN A 29 -1.88 -3.10 -4.30
C GLN A 29 -1.89 -4.00 -3.07
N ILE A 30 -0.79 -4.07 -2.35
CA ILE A 30 -0.71 -4.87 -1.14
C ILE A 30 -1.67 -4.35 -0.08
N ALA A 31 -1.68 -3.04 0.13
CA ALA A 31 -2.57 -2.45 1.12
C ALA A 31 -4.05 -2.69 0.77
N ASN A 32 -4.41 -2.51 -0.49
CA ASN A 32 -5.79 -2.75 -0.92
C ASN A 32 -6.19 -4.21 -0.72
N ARG A 33 -5.28 -5.14 -1.00
CA ARG A 33 -5.54 -6.57 -0.80
C ARG A 33 -5.75 -6.90 0.67
N VAL A 34 -4.88 -6.40 1.54
CA VAL A 34 -5.01 -6.65 2.99
C VAL A 34 -6.29 -6.03 3.51
N LEU A 35 -6.62 -4.82 3.07
CA LEU A 35 -7.88 -4.20 3.49
C LEU A 35 -9.08 -5.01 3.06
N GLN A 36 -9.07 -5.55 1.86
CA GLN A 36 -10.13 -6.39 1.36
C GLN A 36 -10.28 -7.65 2.21
N ASP A 37 -9.17 -8.24 2.62
CA ASP A 37 -9.18 -9.50 3.38
C ASP A 37 -9.53 -9.31 4.85
N THR A 38 -9.12 -8.20 5.46
CA THR A 38 -9.24 -8.00 6.91
C THR A 38 -10.19 -6.87 7.31
N GLY A 39 -10.37 -5.89 6.43
CA GLY A 39 -11.15 -4.69 6.77
C GLY A 39 -10.41 -3.73 7.70
N ASP A 40 -9.11 -3.93 7.95
CA ASP A 40 -8.32 -3.14 8.88
C ASP A 40 -7.35 -2.23 8.13
N GLU A 41 -7.64 -0.94 8.08
CA GLU A 41 -6.82 0.02 7.36
C GLU A 41 -5.41 0.15 7.95
N ALA A 42 -5.31 0.19 9.26
CA ALA A 42 -4.01 0.32 9.92
C ALA A 42 -3.12 -0.88 9.59
N LEU A 43 -3.68 -2.07 9.63
CA LEU A 43 -2.96 -3.28 9.30
C LEU A 43 -2.54 -3.28 7.82
N ALA A 44 -3.42 -2.82 6.95
CA ALA A 44 -3.15 -2.77 5.51
C ALA A 44 -1.94 -1.87 5.22
N ILE A 45 -1.92 -0.68 5.81
CA ILE A 45 -0.84 0.27 5.60
C ILE A 45 0.47 -0.28 6.19
N LYS A 46 0.41 -0.80 7.39
CA LYS A 46 1.57 -1.36 8.06
C LYS A 46 2.16 -2.52 7.27
N THR A 47 1.31 -3.41 6.78
CA THR A 47 1.75 -4.56 6.01
C THR A 47 2.39 -4.12 4.69
N ALA A 48 1.78 -3.18 3.99
CA ALA A 48 2.31 -2.69 2.73
C ALA A 48 3.69 -2.05 2.93
N ASN A 49 3.84 -1.22 3.95
CA ASN A 49 5.12 -0.58 4.23
C ASN A 49 6.19 -1.59 4.63
N ALA A 50 5.84 -2.59 5.41
CA ALA A 50 6.78 -3.64 5.79
C ALA A 50 7.26 -4.43 4.57
N ARG A 51 6.35 -4.72 3.65
CA ARG A 51 6.71 -5.43 2.41
C ARG A 51 7.63 -4.59 1.54
N MET A 52 7.39 -3.30 1.45
CA MET A 52 8.25 -2.42 0.65
C MET A 52 9.65 -2.34 1.22
N ARG A 53 9.79 -2.41 2.53
CA ARG A 53 11.09 -2.43 3.17
C ARG A 53 11.91 -3.65 2.78
N LEU A 54 11.24 -4.77 2.56
CA LEU A 54 11.91 -6.03 2.18
C LEU A 54 12.22 -6.11 0.69
N LEU A 55 11.42 -5.48 -0.15
CA LEU A 55 11.53 -5.63 -1.59
C LEU A 55 12.65 -4.83 -2.23
N LYS A 56 13.06 -3.74 -1.67
CA LYS A 56 14.19 -2.92 -2.14
C LYS A 56 14.33 -2.84 -3.66
N GLU A 57 13.38 -2.31 -4.32
CA GLU A 57 13.52 -2.10 -5.75
C GLU A 57 14.03 -0.72 -6.10
#